data_5866106a233822f1401c611f2f5fcad8
#
_entry.id   5866106a233822f1401c611f2f5fcad8
#
_cell.length_a   1.000
_cell.length_b   1.000
_cell.length_c   1.000
_cell.angle_alpha   90.00
_cell.angle_beta   90.00
_cell.angle_gamma   90.00
#
_symmetry.space_group_name_H-M   'P 1'
#
loop_
_entity.id
_entity.type
_entity.pdbx_description
1 polymer ?
#
loop_
_entity_poly.entity_id
_entity_poly.type
_entity_poly.pdbx_seq_one_letter_code
_entity_poly.pdbx_strand_id
1 'polypeptide(L)'
;IVRFLFLALPLSKRRKIITGYRQESKKANESKSADIMDVNASVIAYLFRQTGASVMIHGHTHRPGRHICTTEKGECIRLVLSDWSLDGDTPRGDWIEIGMDNEIIRHSVLEL
;
A
#
# COMPACT_ATOMS: atom_id res chain seq x y z
N ILE A 1 -2.29 24.56 21.20
CA ILE A 1 -3.35 24.44 22.24
C ILE A 1 -3.92 23.01 22.26
N VAL A 2 -4.40 22.44 21.15
CA VAL A 2 -5.00 21.08 21.10
C VAL A 2 -4.05 19.99 21.60
N ARG A 3 -2.75 20.06 21.22
CA ARG A 3 -1.72 19.10 21.67
C ARG A 3 -1.56 19.09 23.19
N PHE A 4 -1.53 20.25 23.82
CA PHE A 4 -1.38 20.34 25.28
C PHE A 4 -2.58 19.79 26.03
N LEU A 5 -3.80 20.10 25.56
CA LEU A 5 -5.03 19.57 26.11
C LEU A 5 -5.09 18.04 26.00
N PHE A 6 -4.69 17.48 24.87
CA PHE A 6 -4.63 16.04 24.67
C PHE A 6 -3.61 15.37 25.60
N LEU A 7 -2.42 15.95 25.78
CA LEU A 7 -1.39 15.41 26.66
C LEU A 7 -1.75 15.49 28.15
N ALA A 8 -2.62 16.43 28.54
CA ALA A 8 -3.14 16.54 29.90
C ALA A 8 -4.18 15.48 30.26
N LEU A 9 -4.73 14.75 29.28
CA LEU A 9 -5.69 13.68 29.53
C LEU A 9 -5.01 12.42 30.07
N PRO A 10 -5.67 11.66 30.94
CA PRO A 10 -5.23 10.33 31.35
C PRO A 10 -5.02 9.40 30.15
N LEU A 11 -4.05 8.49 30.25
CA LEU A 11 -3.67 7.59 29.15
C LEU A 11 -4.86 6.77 28.60
N SER A 12 -5.75 6.32 29.47
CA SER A 12 -6.97 5.59 29.09
C SER A 12 -7.90 6.40 28.19
N LYS A 13 -8.09 7.70 28.49
CA LYS A 13 -8.89 8.60 27.66
C LYS A 13 -8.22 8.87 26.31
N ARG A 14 -6.88 9.10 26.31
CA ARG A 14 -6.12 9.26 25.07
C ARG A 14 -6.23 8.04 24.16
N ARG A 15 -6.07 6.83 24.71
CA ARG A 15 -6.24 5.58 23.97
C ARG A 15 -7.65 5.46 23.37
N LYS A 16 -8.70 5.76 24.14
CA LYS A 16 -10.08 5.70 23.66
C LYS A 16 -10.34 6.65 22.50
N ILE A 17 -9.82 7.88 22.58
CA ILE A 17 -9.91 8.88 21.50
C ILE A 17 -9.23 8.37 20.24
N ILE A 18 -7.98 7.91 20.35
CA ILE A 18 -7.21 7.41 19.20
C ILE A 18 -7.87 6.17 18.58
N THR A 19 -8.39 5.25 19.39
CA THR A 19 -9.11 4.07 18.88
C THR A 19 -10.38 4.48 18.14
N GLY A 20 -11.13 5.46 18.63
CA GLY A 20 -12.29 6.01 17.94
C GLY A 20 -11.93 6.57 16.55
N TYR A 21 -10.92 7.43 16.46
CA TYR A 21 -10.43 7.96 15.18
C TYR A 21 -9.95 6.88 14.21
N ARG A 22 -9.27 5.84 14.71
CA ARG A 22 -8.84 4.71 13.88
C ARG A 22 -10.02 3.94 13.32
N GLN A 23 -11.06 3.71 14.11
CA GLN A 23 -12.27 3.01 13.67
C GLN A 23 -13.04 3.82 12.62
N GLU A 24 -13.18 5.15 12.82
CA GLU A 24 -13.81 6.04 11.84
C GLU A 24 -13.02 6.08 10.53
N SER A 25 -11.71 6.20 10.61
CA SER A 25 -10.83 6.19 9.42
C SER A 25 -10.93 4.85 8.67
N LYS A 26 -10.97 3.72 9.39
CA LYS A 26 -11.15 2.41 8.80
C LYS A 26 -12.50 2.29 8.08
N LYS A 27 -13.60 2.68 8.72
CA LYS A 27 -14.93 2.69 8.11
C LYS A 27 -15.00 3.59 6.88
N ALA A 28 -14.41 4.80 6.94
CA ALA A 28 -14.35 5.72 5.82
C ALA A 28 -13.57 5.14 4.63
N ASN A 29 -12.50 4.37 4.89
CA ASN A 29 -11.74 3.69 3.85
C ASN A 29 -12.48 2.48 3.27
N GLU A 30 -13.20 1.72 4.09
CA GLU A 30 -14.02 0.59 3.65
C GLU A 30 -15.17 1.02 2.74
N SER A 31 -15.69 2.24 2.92
CA SER A 31 -16.78 2.81 2.11
C SER A 31 -16.33 3.39 0.76
N LYS A 32 -15.02 3.58 0.56
CA LYS A 32 -14.49 4.08 -0.73
C LYS A 32 -14.53 2.98 -1.77
N SER A 33 -14.97 3.34 -2.99
CA SER A 33 -14.95 2.41 -4.11
C SER A 33 -13.53 1.94 -4.44
N ALA A 34 -13.42 0.73 -4.99
CA ALA A 34 -12.15 0.12 -5.38
C ALA A 34 -11.33 1.03 -6.31
N ASP A 35 -11.98 1.77 -7.18
CA ASP A 35 -11.34 2.67 -8.16
C ASP A 35 -10.73 3.92 -7.52
N ILE A 36 -11.28 4.38 -6.39
CA ILE A 36 -10.75 5.54 -5.65
C ILE A 36 -9.52 5.15 -4.82
N MET A 37 -9.43 3.88 -4.42
CA MET A 37 -8.36 3.38 -3.56
C MET A 37 -7.11 2.95 -4.33
N ASP A 38 -7.20 2.78 -5.65
CA ASP A 38 -6.05 2.43 -6.48
C ASP A 38 -5.44 3.67 -7.14
N VAL A 39 -4.21 3.53 -7.60
CA VAL A 39 -3.51 4.60 -8.32
C VAL A 39 -4.12 4.77 -9.70
N ASN A 40 -4.35 6.02 -10.08
CA ASN A 40 -4.93 6.37 -11.38
C ASN A 40 -4.06 5.84 -12.53
N ALA A 41 -4.66 5.08 -13.44
CA ALA A 41 -3.98 4.46 -14.57
C ALA A 41 -3.26 5.48 -15.48
N SER A 42 -3.80 6.69 -15.64
CA SER A 42 -3.17 7.75 -16.44
C SER A 42 -1.87 8.27 -15.81
N VAL A 43 -1.83 8.34 -14.48
CA VAL A 43 -0.63 8.73 -13.73
C VAL A 43 0.44 7.64 -13.86
N ILE A 44 0.07 6.38 -13.76
CA ILE A 44 0.98 5.25 -13.97
C ILE A 44 1.58 5.27 -15.38
N ALA A 45 0.75 5.42 -16.40
CA ALA A 45 1.21 5.50 -17.78
C ALA A 45 2.13 6.73 -18.03
N TYR A 46 1.81 7.85 -17.39
CA TYR A 46 2.66 9.04 -17.43
C TYR A 46 4.04 8.78 -16.82
N LEU A 47 4.10 8.17 -15.63
CA LEU A 47 5.35 7.87 -14.95
C LEU A 47 6.23 6.91 -15.76
N PHE A 48 5.67 5.85 -16.35
CA PHE A 48 6.40 4.95 -17.23
C PHE A 48 6.99 5.67 -18.44
N ARG A 49 6.21 6.57 -19.05
CA ARG A 49 6.71 7.39 -20.19
C ARG A 49 7.85 8.31 -19.78
N GLN A 50 7.72 9.00 -18.65
CA GLN A 50 8.71 9.96 -18.17
C GLN A 50 10.02 9.30 -17.75
N THR A 51 9.93 8.16 -17.07
CA THR A 51 11.14 7.49 -16.55
C THR A 51 11.78 6.53 -17.54
N GLY A 52 11.03 6.04 -18.53
CA GLY A 52 11.48 4.97 -19.42
C GLY A 52 11.64 3.60 -18.70
N ALA A 53 11.18 3.49 -17.47
CA ALA A 53 11.20 2.23 -16.72
C ALA A 53 10.26 1.21 -17.35
N SER A 54 10.60 -0.06 -17.25
CA SER A 54 9.74 -1.19 -17.64
C SER A 54 9.04 -1.83 -16.43
N VAL A 55 9.52 -1.54 -15.23
CA VAL A 55 8.98 -2.08 -13.98
C VAL A 55 8.78 -0.95 -12.98
N MET A 56 7.64 -0.95 -12.31
CA MET A 56 7.30 -0.06 -11.20
C MET A 56 6.91 -0.89 -10.00
N ILE A 57 7.52 -0.61 -8.86
CA ILE A 57 7.21 -1.26 -7.59
C ILE A 57 6.75 -0.19 -6.61
N HIS A 58 5.58 -0.38 -6.01
CA HIS A 58 5.06 0.54 -5.00
C HIS A 58 4.17 -0.17 -3.96
N GLY A 59 3.95 0.49 -2.84
CA GLY A 59 3.01 0.07 -1.79
C GLY A 59 1.84 1.05 -1.65
N HIS A 60 1.41 1.26 -0.42
CA HIS A 60 0.41 2.24 0.04
C HIS A 60 -1.06 1.92 -0.27
N THR A 61 -1.38 1.37 -1.42
CA THR A 61 -2.78 1.08 -1.78
C THR A 61 -3.35 -0.15 -1.07
N HIS A 62 -2.51 -0.93 -0.39
CA HIS A 62 -2.86 -2.16 0.31
C HIS A 62 -3.59 -3.19 -0.57
N ARG A 63 -3.27 -3.17 -1.87
CA ARG A 63 -3.84 -4.07 -2.88
C ARG A 63 -2.71 -4.77 -3.62
N PRO A 64 -2.10 -5.78 -2.99
CA PRO A 64 -0.99 -6.49 -3.60
C PRO A 64 -1.41 -7.12 -4.93
N GLY A 65 -0.55 -7.00 -5.92
CA GLY A 65 -0.85 -7.53 -7.23
C GLY A 65 0.24 -7.23 -8.25
N ARG A 66 0.12 -7.90 -9.40
CA ARG A 66 0.92 -7.68 -10.59
C ARG A 66 -0.01 -7.22 -11.71
N HIS A 67 0.25 -6.05 -12.24
CA HIS A 67 -0.54 -5.45 -13.32
C HIS A 67 0.34 -5.24 -14.54
N ILE A 68 -0.19 -5.52 -15.71
CA ILE A 68 0.48 -5.20 -16.99
C ILE A 68 -0.10 -3.89 -17.49
N CYS A 69 0.78 -2.96 -17.82
CA CYS A 69 0.44 -1.66 -18.38
C CYS A 69 1.04 -1.57 -19.79
N THR A 70 0.24 -1.30 -20.78
CA THR A 70 0.73 -1.11 -22.16
C THR A 70 1.05 0.37 -22.40
N THR A 71 2.24 0.64 -22.88
CA THR A 71 2.69 1.95 -23.30
C THR A 71 3.09 1.93 -24.79
N GLU A 72 3.35 3.07 -25.37
CA GLU A 72 3.86 3.18 -26.75
C GLU A 72 5.21 2.46 -26.95
N LYS A 73 5.96 2.24 -25.87
CA LYS A 73 7.25 1.54 -25.85
C LYS A 73 7.15 0.04 -25.57
N GLY A 74 5.93 -0.48 -25.38
CA GLY A 74 5.69 -1.87 -25.08
C GLY A 74 5.02 -2.10 -23.72
N GLU A 75 5.06 -3.33 -23.24
CA GLU A 75 4.48 -3.73 -21.96
C GLU A 75 5.39 -3.31 -20.80
N CYS A 76 4.78 -2.77 -19.76
CA CYS A 76 5.41 -2.43 -18.50
C CYS A 76 4.70 -3.17 -17.37
N ILE A 77 5.42 -3.47 -16.31
CA ILE A 77 4.92 -4.22 -15.15
C ILE A 77 4.80 -3.28 -13.95
N ARG A 78 3.63 -3.26 -13.33
CA ARG A 78 3.40 -2.60 -12.04
C ARG A 78 3.20 -3.67 -10.96
N LEU A 79 4.06 -3.65 -9.96
CA LEU A 79 3.99 -4.53 -8.80
C LEU A 79 3.57 -3.72 -7.59
N VAL A 80 2.48 -4.13 -6.95
CA VAL A 80 1.95 -3.51 -5.74
C VAL A 80 2.26 -4.43 -4.57
N LEU A 81 2.97 -3.91 -3.57
CA LEU A 81 3.29 -4.64 -2.34
C LEU A 81 2.10 -4.64 -1.37
N SER A 82 2.02 -5.68 -0.54
CA SER A 82 1.07 -5.72 0.56
C SER A 82 1.44 -4.75 1.69
N ASP A 83 0.49 -4.47 2.55
CA ASP A 83 0.79 -3.98 3.90
C ASP A 83 1.38 -5.10 4.76
N TRP A 84 2.15 -4.70 5.78
CA TRP A 84 2.67 -5.62 6.77
C TRP A 84 1.74 -5.65 7.99
N SER A 85 1.18 -6.80 8.28
CA SER A 85 0.38 -7.07 9.47
C SER A 85 0.64 -8.49 9.94
N LEU A 86 1.32 -8.62 11.06
CA LEU A 86 1.63 -9.91 11.69
C LEU A 86 0.63 -10.26 12.79
N ASP A 87 -0.28 -9.32 13.09
CA ASP A 87 -1.31 -9.48 14.10
C ASP A 87 -2.57 -10.14 13.51
N GLY A 88 -3.12 -11.14 14.19
CA GLY A 88 -4.35 -11.81 13.81
C GLY A 88 -4.14 -13.16 13.11
N ASP A 89 -5.26 -13.75 12.69
CA ASP A 89 -5.31 -15.13 12.18
C ASP A 89 -4.71 -15.29 10.78
N THR A 90 -4.49 -14.20 10.07
CA THR A 90 -3.95 -14.23 8.71
C THR A 90 -2.83 -13.19 8.58
N PRO A 91 -1.58 -13.55 8.88
CA PRO A 91 -0.43 -12.68 8.67
C PRO A 91 -0.35 -12.22 7.21
N ARG A 92 0.00 -10.95 6.99
CA ARG A 92 0.22 -10.38 5.66
C ARG A 92 1.56 -9.68 5.63
N GLY A 93 2.21 -9.78 4.52
CA GLY A 93 3.47 -9.12 4.23
C GLY A 93 4.13 -9.81 3.04
N ASP A 94 4.70 -9.03 2.15
CA ASP A 94 5.49 -9.53 1.05
C ASP A 94 6.69 -8.63 0.79
N TRP A 95 7.69 -9.19 0.12
CA TRP A 95 8.81 -8.44 -0.40
C TRP A 95 9.15 -8.95 -1.81
N ILE A 96 9.89 -8.14 -2.52
CA ILE A 96 10.34 -8.44 -3.87
C ILE A 96 11.85 -8.56 -3.85
N GLU A 97 12.35 -9.64 -4.40
CA GLU A 97 13.73 -9.86 -4.71
C GLU A 97 13.96 -9.60 -6.20
N ILE A 98 15.01 -8.86 -6.51
CA ILE A 98 15.45 -8.63 -7.89
C ILE A 98 16.82 -9.28 -8.04
N GLY A 99 16.88 -10.32 -8.85
CA GLY A 99 18.11 -11.03 -9.18
C GLY A 99 19.03 -10.23 -10.09
N MET A 100 20.28 -10.68 -10.19
CA MET A 100 21.29 -10.03 -11.05
C MET A 100 20.95 -10.12 -12.56
N ASP A 101 20.13 -11.08 -12.94
CA ASP A 101 19.57 -11.30 -14.28
C ASP A 101 18.27 -10.53 -14.53
N ASN A 102 17.90 -9.63 -13.62
CA ASN A 102 16.63 -8.91 -13.58
C ASN A 102 15.38 -9.80 -13.37
N GLU A 103 15.58 -11.05 -12.92
CA GLU A 103 14.47 -11.86 -12.45
C GLU A 103 13.80 -11.19 -11.26
N ILE A 104 12.47 -11.19 -11.24
CA ILE A 104 11.68 -10.56 -10.17
C ILE A 104 10.87 -11.64 -9.48
N ILE A 105 11.21 -11.90 -8.22
CA ILE A 105 10.57 -12.92 -7.39
C ILE A 105 9.81 -12.21 -6.26
N ARG A 106 8.54 -12.57 -6.07
CA ARG A 106 7.75 -12.13 -4.93
C ARG A 106 7.75 -13.22 -3.87
N HIS A 107 8.06 -12.85 -2.66
CA HIS A 107 8.01 -13.70 -1.48
C HIS A 107 6.91 -13.25 -0.54
N SER A 108 6.30 -14.17 0.17
CA SER A 108 5.27 -13.92 1.18
C SER A 108 5.73 -14.37 2.55
N VAL A 109 5.31 -13.66 3.59
CA VAL A 109 5.52 -14.09 4.99
C VAL A 109 4.83 -15.41 5.33
N LEU A 110 3.88 -15.86 4.50
CA LEU A 110 3.22 -17.16 4.66
C LEU A 110 4.09 -18.32 4.17
N GLU A 111 5.20 -18.04 3.50
CA GLU A 111 6.13 -19.05 2.96
C GLU A 111 7.35 -19.26 3.88
N LEU A 112 7.41 -18.53 5.00
CA LEU A 112 8.44 -18.66 6.04
C LEU A 112 8.05 -19.70 7.08
#